data_7db38dfb5882121912a7a661e4589184
#
_entry.id   7db38dfb5882121912a7a661e4589184
#
_cell.length_a   1.000
_cell.length_b   1.000
_cell.length_c   1.000
_cell.angle_alpha   90.00
_cell.angle_beta   90.00
_cell.angle_gamma   90.00
#
_symmetry.space_group_name_H-M   'P 1'
#
loop_
_entity.id
_entity.type
_entity.pdbx_description
1 polymer ?
#
loop_
_entity_poly.entity_id
_entity_poly.type
_entity_poly.pdbx_seq_one_letter_code
_entity_poly.pdbx_strand_id
1 'polypeptide(L)'
;MEKHEIDDIRKIDRSEIINRIYYFENGKLVLKEEVYDIKGWNPKQIDLIINNLYSLYERNGYFYGAFKNSNLIGVVALESKFIGKNEDQLQVVFLHVDQKYRDKGLGQKLMEKAKLKAKELGAKKLYISATPSEHTIGFYLSLNCKLASEINPELYQLEPDDIHLELEL
;
A
#
# COMPACT_ATOMS: atom_id res chain seq x y z
N MET A 1 -10.24 -12.27 -4.23
CA MET A 1 -9.49 -12.97 -3.17
C MET A 1 -10.45 -13.39 -2.09
N GLU A 2 -10.39 -14.64 -1.68
CA GLU A 2 -11.27 -15.19 -0.65
C GLU A 2 -10.71 -14.93 0.76
N LYS A 3 -11.57 -14.96 1.78
CA LYS A 3 -11.17 -14.66 3.15
C LYS A 3 -10.00 -15.51 3.65
N HIS A 4 -10.02 -16.82 3.38
CA HIS A 4 -8.99 -17.76 3.83
C HIS A 4 -7.63 -17.54 3.15
N GLU A 5 -7.59 -16.86 2.00
CA GLU A 5 -6.35 -16.54 1.28
C GLU A 5 -5.59 -15.35 1.91
N ILE A 6 -6.18 -14.66 2.90
CA ILE A 6 -5.50 -13.56 3.60
C ILE A 6 -4.27 -14.07 4.35
N ASP A 7 -4.31 -15.27 4.93
CA ASP A 7 -3.15 -15.87 5.60
C ASP A 7 -1.99 -16.16 4.65
N ASP A 8 -2.25 -16.34 3.36
CA ASP A 8 -1.21 -16.57 2.36
C ASP A 8 -0.29 -15.35 2.15
N ILE A 9 -0.70 -14.17 2.62
CA ILE A 9 0.13 -12.95 2.65
C ILE A 9 1.43 -13.20 3.43
N ARG A 10 1.41 -14.04 4.46
CA ARG A 10 2.60 -14.45 5.23
C ARG A 10 3.70 -15.10 4.37
N LYS A 11 3.30 -15.71 3.25
CA LYS A 11 4.20 -16.43 2.32
C LYS A 11 4.88 -15.49 1.31
N ILE A 12 4.38 -14.25 1.17
CA ILE A 12 4.98 -13.25 0.29
C ILE A 12 6.36 -12.88 0.85
N ASP A 13 7.39 -13.07 0.05
CA ASP A 13 8.73 -12.62 0.38
C ASP A 13 8.80 -11.08 0.26
N ARG A 14 8.86 -10.41 1.42
CA ARG A 14 9.00 -8.95 1.47
C ARG A 14 10.45 -8.49 1.65
N SER A 15 11.42 -9.39 1.60
CA SER A 15 12.82 -9.01 1.81
C SER A 15 13.25 -7.90 0.85
N GLU A 16 14.03 -6.96 1.37
CA GLU A 16 14.46 -5.77 0.64
C GLU A 16 15.68 -5.14 1.30
N ILE A 17 16.62 -4.67 0.51
CA ILE A 17 17.69 -3.79 0.98
C ILE A 17 17.29 -2.37 0.59
N ILE A 18 17.03 -1.53 1.59
CA ILE A 18 16.72 -0.12 1.42
C ILE A 18 18.02 0.64 1.63
N ASN A 19 18.45 1.44 0.66
CA ASN A 19 19.68 2.25 0.76
C ASN A 19 19.37 3.74 0.97
N ARG A 20 18.15 4.17 0.62
CA ARG A 20 17.75 5.58 0.72
C ARG A 20 16.29 5.68 1.14
N ILE A 21 16.00 6.71 1.97
CA ILE A 21 14.68 7.00 2.51
C ILE A 21 14.30 8.43 2.22
N TYR A 22 13.05 8.66 1.88
CA TYR A 22 12.46 9.99 1.76
C TYR A 22 11.99 10.52 3.11
N TYR A 23 12.25 11.80 3.31
CA TYR A 23 11.69 12.61 4.39
C TYR A 23 10.85 13.72 3.81
N PHE A 24 9.77 14.07 4.49
CA PHE A 24 8.99 15.25 4.14
C PHE A 24 9.47 16.42 4.98
N GLU A 25 10.24 17.32 4.37
CA GLU A 25 10.86 18.46 5.04
C GLU A 25 10.52 19.77 4.29
N ASN A 26 9.99 20.76 5.01
CA ASN A 26 9.67 22.08 4.45
C ASN A 26 8.84 22.04 3.15
N GLY A 27 7.84 21.14 3.11
CA GLY A 27 6.95 20.99 1.97
C GLY A 27 7.51 20.21 0.77
N LYS A 28 8.66 19.55 0.94
CA LYS A 28 9.33 18.80 -0.14
C LYS A 28 9.78 17.42 0.33
N LEU A 29 9.89 16.51 -0.62
CA LEU A 29 10.54 15.22 -0.40
C LEU A 29 12.06 15.39 -0.48
N VAL A 30 12.75 14.98 0.57
CA VAL A 30 14.21 14.98 0.67
C VAL A 30 14.69 13.55 0.79
N LEU A 31 15.54 13.10 -0.13
CA LEU A 31 16.09 11.75 -0.14
C LEU A 31 17.41 11.75 0.66
N LYS A 32 17.51 10.84 1.65
CA LYS A 32 18.70 10.65 2.48
C LYS A 32 19.22 9.22 2.39
N GLU A 33 20.54 9.07 2.51
CA GLU A 33 21.17 7.74 2.58
C GLU A 33 20.97 7.14 3.96
N GLU A 34 20.23 6.03 4.01
CA GLU A 34 20.02 5.22 5.20
C GLU A 34 19.85 3.77 4.76
N VAL A 35 20.58 2.84 5.40
CA VAL A 35 20.58 1.44 5.01
C VAL A 35 19.75 0.61 5.98
N TYR A 36 18.75 -0.09 5.43
CA TYR A 36 17.96 -1.08 6.16
C TYR A 36 17.99 -2.41 5.40
N ASP A 37 18.27 -3.47 6.10
CA ASP A 37 18.25 -4.83 5.55
C ASP A 37 17.02 -5.57 6.10
N ILE A 38 15.96 -5.57 5.35
CA ILE A 38 14.69 -6.20 5.68
C ILE A 38 14.76 -7.67 5.27
N LYS A 39 14.82 -8.58 6.24
CA LYS A 39 14.93 -10.03 6.00
C LYS A 39 13.60 -10.75 5.72
N GLY A 40 12.49 -10.04 5.83
CA GLY A 40 11.13 -10.58 5.65
C GLY A 40 10.15 -10.00 6.66
N TRP A 41 9.07 -10.70 6.94
CA TRP A 41 8.08 -10.27 7.91
C TRP A 41 8.58 -10.43 9.34
N ASN A 42 8.46 -9.39 10.15
CA ASN A 42 8.54 -9.54 11.60
C ASN A 42 7.30 -10.33 12.07
N PRO A 43 7.45 -11.42 12.86
CA PRO A 43 6.33 -12.28 13.26
C PRO A 43 5.17 -11.53 13.95
N LYS A 44 5.49 -10.62 14.87
CA LYS A 44 4.46 -9.82 15.57
C LYS A 44 3.78 -8.82 14.64
N GLN A 45 4.54 -8.21 13.75
CA GLN A 45 4.02 -7.24 12.80
C GLN A 45 3.09 -7.91 11.78
N ILE A 46 3.46 -9.06 11.23
CA ILE A 46 2.61 -9.75 10.26
C ILE A 46 1.31 -10.26 10.90
N ASP A 47 1.32 -10.69 12.16
CA ASP A 47 0.10 -11.07 12.88
C ASP A 47 -0.86 -9.88 13.01
N LEU A 48 -0.35 -8.70 13.35
CA LEU A 48 -1.15 -7.49 13.42
C LEU A 48 -1.72 -7.11 12.05
N ILE A 49 -0.90 -7.15 11.02
CA ILE A 49 -1.33 -6.86 9.63
C ILE A 49 -2.45 -7.81 9.22
N ILE A 50 -2.28 -9.12 9.41
CA ILE A 50 -3.29 -10.11 9.05
C ILE A 50 -4.61 -9.87 9.80
N ASN A 51 -4.56 -9.60 11.10
CA ASN A 51 -5.75 -9.28 11.90
C ASN A 51 -6.47 -8.02 11.38
N ASN A 52 -5.71 -6.98 11.01
CA ASN A 52 -6.27 -5.76 10.43
C ASN A 52 -6.90 -6.03 9.06
N LEU A 53 -6.28 -6.88 8.24
CA LEU A 53 -6.84 -7.27 6.94
C LEU A 53 -8.08 -8.14 7.07
N TYR A 54 -8.16 -9.04 8.05
CA TYR A 54 -9.40 -9.74 8.37
C TYR A 54 -10.51 -8.77 8.78
N SER A 55 -10.20 -7.79 9.65
CA SER A 55 -11.15 -6.75 10.04
C SER A 55 -11.60 -5.90 8.84
N LEU A 56 -10.69 -5.60 7.91
CA LEU A 56 -11.01 -4.93 6.65
C LEU A 56 -11.96 -5.78 5.79
N TYR A 57 -11.72 -7.08 5.69
CA TYR A 57 -12.57 -8.00 4.94
C TYR A 57 -14.00 -8.05 5.52
N GLU A 58 -14.13 -8.14 6.84
CA GLU A 58 -15.43 -8.16 7.54
C GLU A 58 -16.25 -6.88 7.32
N ARG A 59 -15.60 -5.73 7.14
CA ARG A 59 -16.28 -4.47 6.82
C ARG A 59 -16.38 -4.18 5.33
N ASN A 60 -16.31 -5.24 4.50
CA ASN A 60 -16.43 -5.18 3.04
C ASN A 60 -15.31 -4.43 2.31
N GLY A 61 -14.10 -4.45 2.82
CA GLY A 61 -12.92 -4.03 2.05
C GLY A 61 -12.69 -4.91 0.82
N TYR A 62 -12.00 -4.38 -0.18
CA TYR A 62 -11.79 -5.07 -1.46
C TYR A 62 -10.37 -5.60 -1.57
N PHE A 63 -10.25 -6.86 -1.96
CA PHE A 63 -8.97 -7.56 -2.06
C PHE A 63 -8.77 -8.14 -3.47
N TYR A 64 -7.63 -7.85 -4.06
CA TYR A 64 -7.20 -8.48 -5.30
C TYR A 64 -5.86 -9.16 -5.10
N GLY A 65 -5.85 -10.48 -5.24
CA GLY A 65 -4.65 -11.32 -5.19
C GLY A 65 -4.16 -11.67 -6.60
N ALA A 66 -2.87 -11.69 -6.79
CA ALA A 66 -2.22 -12.26 -7.95
C ALA A 66 -1.61 -13.61 -7.56
N PHE A 67 -1.94 -14.66 -8.31
CA PHE A 67 -1.52 -16.02 -8.02
C PHE A 67 -0.68 -16.60 -9.15
N LYS A 68 0.30 -17.42 -8.80
CA LYS A 68 1.05 -18.26 -9.72
C LYS A 68 1.16 -19.67 -9.13
N ASN A 69 0.66 -20.68 -9.87
CA ASN A 69 0.61 -22.06 -9.40
C ASN A 69 0.01 -22.18 -7.99
N SER A 70 -1.13 -21.53 -7.76
CA SER A 70 -1.84 -21.44 -6.48
C SER A 70 -1.09 -20.73 -5.34
N ASN A 71 0.08 -20.14 -5.59
CA ASN A 71 0.78 -19.33 -4.60
C ASN A 71 0.44 -17.85 -4.80
N LEU A 72 0.10 -17.16 -3.71
CA LEU A 72 -0.10 -15.72 -3.72
C LEU A 72 1.25 -15.03 -3.91
N ILE A 73 1.39 -14.27 -4.99
CA ILE A 73 2.62 -13.55 -5.37
C ILE A 73 2.48 -12.03 -5.30
N GLY A 74 1.30 -11.55 -5.03
CA GLY A 74 1.04 -10.13 -4.82
C GLY A 74 -0.40 -9.88 -4.44
N VAL A 75 -0.64 -8.80 -3.73
CA VAL A 75 -1.96 -8.44 -3.21
C VAL A 75 -2.11 -6.93 -3.11
N VAL A 76 -3.30 -6.43 -3.39
CA VAL A 76 -3.73 -5.07 -3.02
C VAL A 76 -5.04 -5.15 -2.24
N ALA A 77 -5.15 -4.35 -1.18
CA ALA A 77 -6.37 -4.18 -0.41
C ALA A 77 -6.80 -2.71 -0.39
N LEU A 78 -8.08 -2.49 -0.63
CA LEU A 78 -8.71 -1.18 -0.70
C LEU A 78 -9.78 -1.07 0.41
N GLU A 79 -9.79 0.06 1.11
CA GLU A 79 -10.82 0.36 2.11
C GLU A 79 -12.19 0.54 1.43
N SER A 80 -13.26 0.21 2.15
CA SER A 80 -14.65 0.43 1.71
C SER A 80 -15.21 1.77 2.20
N LYS A 81 -14.63 2.34 3.26
CA LYS A 81 -15.05 3.59 3.86
C LYS A 81 -14.34 4.76 3.19
N PHE A 82 -15.13 5.73 2.76
CA PHE A 82 -14.61 6.99 2.23
C PHE A 82 -13.96 7.84 3.32
N ILE A 83 -12.88 8.52 2.96
CA ILE A 83 -12.12 9.46 3.81
C ILE A 83 -11.95 10.80 3.09
N GLY A 84 -11.29 11.75 3.77
CA GLY A 84 -11.10 13.13 3.30
C GLY A 84 -12.29 14.02 3.66
N LYS A 85 -12.10 15.32 3.60
CA LYS A 85 -13.14 16.31 3.96
C LYS A 85 -14.40 16.21 3.10
N ASN A 86 -14.23 15.78 1.85
CA ASN A 86 -15.33 15.64 0.90
C ASN A 86 -15.87 14.20 0.85
N GLU A 87 -15.34 13.28 1.65
CA GLU A 87 -15.70 11.85 1.61
C GLU A 87 -15.63 11.27 0.19
N ASP A 88 -14.58 11.60 -0.55
CA ASP A 88 -14.41 11.21 -1.96
C ASP A 88 -13.11 10.45 -2.24
N GLN A 89 -12.41 10.03 -1.17
CA GLN A 89 -11.16 9.28 -1.27
C GLN A 89 -11.32 7.88 -0.66
N LEU A 90 -10.70 6.87 -1.27
CA LEU A 90 -10.56 5.52 -0.70
C LEU A 90 -9.09 5.20 -0.46
N GLN A 91 -8.81 4.64 0.72
CA GLN A 91 -7.44 4.27 1.10
C GLN A 91 -7.03 2.96 0.43
N VAL A 92 -5.84 2.95 -0.18
CA VAL A 92 -5.10 1.70 -0.44
C VAL A 92 -4.44 1.29 0.88
N VAL A 93 -5.05 0.31 1.56
CA VAL A 93 -4.64 -0.12 2.91
C VAL A 93 -3.39 -0.97 2.86
N PHE A 94 -3.23 -1.75 1.80
CA PHE A 94 -2.14 -2.70 1.68
C PHE A 94 -1.80 -2.97 0.23
N LEU A 95 -0.52 -2.94 -0.11
CA LEU A 95 0.01 -3.36 -1.41
C LEU A 95 1.35 -4.03 -1.22
N HIS A 96 1.44 -5.31 -1.55
CA HIS A 96 2.71 -6.03 -1.56
C HIS A 96 2.84 -6.94 -2.76
N VAL A 97 4.08 -7.05 -3.24
CA VAL A 97 4.49 -7.97 -4.30
C VAL A 97 5.69 -8.75 -3.78
N ASP A 98 5.66 -10.07 -3.95
CA ASP A 98 6.77 -10.96 -3.63
C ASP A 98 8.05 -10.49 -4.36
N GLN A 99 9.16 -10.47 -3.66
CA GLN A 99 10.45 -9.94 -4.11
C GLN A 99 10.83 -10.44 -5.52
N LYS A 100 10.61 -11.72 -5.79
CA LYS A 100 10.94 -12.36 -7.08
C LYS A 100 10.09 -11.86 -8.26
N TYR A 101 8.97 -11.19 -7.97
CA TYR A 101 8.02 -10.69 -8.96
C TYR A 101 7.95 -9.16 -9.04
N ARG A 102 8.78 -8.45 -8.26
CA ARG A 102 8.93 -6.98 -8.35
C ARG A 102 9.54 -6.59 -9.70
N ASP A 103 9.40 -5.33 -10.05
CA ASP A 103 9.94 -4.71 -11.29
C ASP A 103 9.48 -5.37 -12.61
N LYS A 104 8.40 -6.16 -12.55
CA LYS A 104 7.76 -6.86 -13.67
C LYS A 104 6.35 -6.36 -13.97
N GLY A 105 5.99 -5.18 -13.47
CA GLY A 105 4.67 -4.56 -13.68
C GLY A 105 3.52 -5.15 -12.85
N LEU A 106 3.78 -6.11 -11.95
CA LEU A 106 2.71 -6.71 -11.15
C LEU A 106 2.07 -5.71 -10.18
N GLY A 107 2.86 -4.90 -9.48
CA GLY A 107 2.36 -3.85 -8.61
C GLY A 107 1.47 -2.85 -9.35
N GLN A 108 1.86 -2.44 -10.56
CA GLN A 108 1.06 -1.57 -11.42
C GLN A 108 -0.30 -2.21 -11.76
N LYS A 109 -0.32 -3.49 -12.14
CA LYS A 109 -1.57 -4.22 -12.44
C LYS A 109 -2.49 -4.31 -11.22
N LEU A 110 -1.94 -4.50 -10.03
CA LEU A 110 -2.71 -4.51 -8.79
C LEU A 110 -3.30 -3.11 -8.51
N MET A 111 -2.51 -2.06 -8.65
CA MET A 111 -3.01 -0.69 -8.51
C MET A 111 -4.09 -0.33 -9.54
N GLU A 112 -3.99 -0.81 -10.77
CA GLU A 112 -5.06 -0.64 -11.77
C GLU A 112 -6.37 -1.30 -11.31
N LYS A 113 -6.32 -2.48 -10.67
CA LYS A 113 -7.52 -3.09 -10.08
C LYS A 113 -8.12 -2.24 -8.96
N ALA A 114 -7.29 -1.71 -8.06
CA ALA A 114 -7.74 -0.80 -7.01
C ALA A 114 -8.37 0.47 -7.59
N LYS A 115 -7.74 1.10 -8.59
CA LYS A 115 -8.27 2.28 -9.31
C LYS A 115 -9.65 2.02 -9.93
N LEU A 116 -9.76 0.91 -10.68
CA LEU A 116 -11.05 0.56 -11.33
C LEU A 116 -12.13 0.35 -10.28
N LYS A 117 -11.82 -0.33 -9.18
CA LYS A 117 -12.80 -0.54 -8.11
C LYS A 117 -13.17 0.75 -7.39
N ALA A 118 -12.21 1.60 -7.11
CA ALA A 118 -12.47 2.90 -6.49
C ALA A 118 -13.37 3.79 -7.37
N LYS A 119 -13.12 3.82 -8.67
CA LYS A 119 -14.01 4.52 -9.64
C LYS A 119 -15.43 3.97 -9.65
N GLU A 120 -15.58 2.65 -9.67
CA GLU A 120 -16.87 1.96 -9.61
C GLU A 120 -17.67 2.37 -8.37
N LEU A 121 -16.98 2.56 -7.24
CA LEU A 121 -17.56 3.00 -5.97
C LEU A 121 -17.85 4.52 -5.91
N GLY A 122 -17.38 5.28 -6.89
CA GLY A 122 -17.59 6.73 -6.97
C GLY A 122 -16.48 7.57 -6.31
N ALA A 123 -15.36 6.96 -5.95
CA ALA A 123 -14.21 7.71 -5.46
C ALA A 123 -13.61 8.60 -6.56
N LYS A 124 -13.09 9.74 -6.17
CA LYS A 124 -12.34 10.66 -7.05
C LYS A 124 -10.83 10.48 -6.88
N LYS A 125 -10.40 9.97 -5.74
CA LYS A 125 -8.98 9.78 -5.42
C LYS A 125 -8.74 8.46 -4.69
N LEU A 126 -7.52 7.91 -4.87
CA LEU A 126 -6.94 6.98 -3.93
C LEU A 126 -6.02 7.73 -2.96
N TYR A 127 -6.07 7.37 -1.69
CA TYR A 127 -5.18 7.83 -0.65
C TYR A 127 -4.21 6.72 -0.27
N ILE A 128 -2.92 7.04 -0.14
CA ILE A 128 -1.87 6.09 0.15
C ILE A 128 -1.01 6.64 1.29
N SER A 129 -0.85 5.87 2.37
CA SER A 129 0.21 6.03 3.36
C SER A 129 1.32 5.06 2.96
N ALA A 130 2.49 5.58 2.59
CA ALA A 130 3.51 4.79 1.93
C ALA A 130 4.81 4.78 2.73
N THR A 131 5.33 3.58 3.00
CA THR A 131 6.68 3.41 3.55
C THR A 131 7.67 4.27 2.77
N PRO A 132 8.51 5.08 3.42
CA PRO A 132 9.28 6.15 2.78
C PRO A 132 10.51 5.67 2.00
N SER A 133 10.64 4.37 1.69
CA SER A 133 11.77 3.88 0.89
C SER A 133 11.76 4.46 -0.52
N GLU A 134 12.95 4.71 -1.07
CA GLU A 134 13.10 5.23 -2.43
C GLU A 134 12.35 4.39 -3.45
N HIS A 135 12.42 3.07 -3.33
CA HIS A 135 11.73 2.13 -4.23
C HIS A 135 10.20 2.29 -4.14
N THR A 136 9.63 2.32 -2.93
CA THR A 136 8.19 2.45 -2.72
C THR A 136 7.66 3.79 -3.20
N ILE A 137 8.30 4.88 -2.83
CA ILE A 137 7.88 6.22 -3.26
C ILE A 137 8.05 6.38 -4.77
N GLY A 138 9.19 5.94 -5.33
CA GLY A 138 9.44 5.94 -6.77
C GLY A 138 8.38 5.18 -7.55
N PHE A 139 7.93 4.01 -7.04
CA PHE A 139 6.83 3.26 -7.62
C PHE A 139 5.54 4.10 -7.69
N TYR A 140 5.10 4.69 -6.59
CA TYR A 140 3.88 5.50 -6.58
C TYR A 140 3.99 6.76 -7.44
N LEU A 141 5.12 7.45 -7.43
CA LEU A 141 5.37 8.60 -8.31
C LEU A 141 5.31 8.20 -9.78
N SER A 142 5.79 7.01 -10.15
CA SER A 142 5.71 6.50 -11.52
C SER A 142 4.27 6.24 -11.99
N LEU A 143 3.33 6.08 -11.05
CA LEU A 143 1.89 5.96 -11.31
C LEU A 143 1.16 7.32 -11.33
N ASN A 144 1.90 8.44 -11.33
CA ASN A 144 1.39 9.80 -11.21
C ASN A 144 0.73 10.13 -9.86
N CYS A 145 1.05 9.39 -8.79
CA CYS A 145 0.71 9.83 -7.45
C CYS A 145 1.45 11.13 -7.13
N LYS A 146 0.81 11.97 -6.33
CA LYS A 146 1.35 13.24 -5.84
C LYS A 146 1.31 13.24 -4.31
N LEU A 147 2.03 14.16 -3.68
CA LEU A 147 1.84 14.40 -2.25
C LEU A 147 0.37 14.73 -1.97
N ALA A 148 -0.17 14.11 -0.92
CA ALA A 148 -1.55 14.32 -0.53
C ALA A 148 -1.79 15.80 -0.20
N SER A 149 -2.81 16.38 -0.81
CA SER A 149 -3.22 17.76 -0.56
C SER A 149 -3.85 17.93 0.83
N GLU A 150 -4.35 16.84 1.38
CA GLU A 150 -4.93 16.74 2.72
C GLU A 150 -4.39 15.47 3.40
N ILE A 151 -3.71 15.63 4.53
CA ILE A 151 -3.23 14.50 5.33
C ILE A 151 -4.33 14.03 6.26
N ASN A 152 -4.64 12.72 6.22
CA ASN A 152 -5.56 12.11 7.15
C ASN A 152 -4.92 12.00 8.54
N PRO A 153 -5.50 12.65 9.60
CA PRO A 153 -4.86 12.71 10.92
C PRO A 153 -4.74 11.33 11.60
N GLU A 154 -5.72 10.45 11.41
CA GLU A 154 -5.71 9.11 12.01
C GLU A 154 -4.59 8.27 11.42
N LEU A 155 -4.45 8.28 10.09
CA LEU A 155 -3.39 7.54 9.39
C LEU A 155 -2.00 8.11 9.69
N TYR A 156 -1.89 9.43 9.82
CA TYR A 156 -0.64 10.06 10.23
C TYR A 156 -0.20 9.65 11.65
N GLN A 157 -1.15 9.52 12.58
CA GLN A 157 -0.84 9.08 13.95
C GLN A 157 -0.41 7.61 14.01
N LEU A 158 -0.93 6.77 13.11
CA LEU A 158 -0.57 5.37 13.06
C LEU A 158 0.86 5.15 12.52
N GLU A 159 1.23 5.88 11.48
CA GLU A 159 2.52 5.76 10.81
C GLU A 159 3.07 7.15 10.45
N PRO A 160 3.64 7.88 11.44
CA PRO A 160 4.02 9.28 11.26
C PRO A 160 5.22 9.48 10.32
N ASP A 161 6.00 8.43 10.07
CA ASP A 161 7.15 8.47 9.16
C ASP A 161 6.77 8.19 7.70
N ASP A 162 5.54 7.73 7.45
CA ASP A 162 5.06 7.45 6.10
C ASP A 162 4.90 8.72 5.26
N ILE A 163 5.09 8.57 3.97
CA ILE A 163 4.80 9.61 2.98
C ILE A 163 3.35 9.46 2.52
N HIS A 164 2.56 10.49 2.74
CA HIS A 164 1.16 10.51 2.36
C HIS A 164 1.00 11.00 0.92
N LEU A 165 0.40 10.18 0.09
CA LEU A 165 0.23 10.39 -1.35
C LEU A 165 -1.25 10.31 -1.73
N GLU A 166 -1.61 10.94 -2.83
CA GLU A 166 -2.92 10.81 -3.48
C GLU A 166 -2.75 10.52 -4.97
N LEU A 167 -3.70 9.79 -5.53
CA LEU A 167 -3.82 9.51 -6.95
C LEU A 167 -5.20 9.90 -7.43
N GLU A 168 -5.27 10.85 -8.36
CA GLU A 168 -6.52 11.22 -9.05
C GLU A 168 -7.03 10.05 -9.91
N LEU A 169 -8.34 9.83 -9.93
CA LEU A 169 -8.98 8.71 -10.61
C LEU A 169 -9.67 9.12 -11.92
#